data_b5c33862b91eb93aae8d58aa642bbfbb
#
_entry.id   b5c33862b91eb93aae8d58aa642bbfbb
#
_cell.length_a   1.000
_cell.length_b   1.000
_cell.length_c   1.000
_cell.angle_alpha   90.00
_cell.angle_beta   90.00
_cell.angle_gamma   90.00
#
_symmetry.space_group_name_H-M   'P 1'
#
loop_
_entity.id
_entity.type
_entity.pdbx_description
1 polymer ?
#
loop_
_entity_poly.entity_id
_entity_poly.type
_entity_poly.pdbx_seq_one_letter_code
_entity_poly.pdbx_strand_id
1 'polypeptide(L)'
;MYFCTMSFDIVKSLHIIFVVCWFAGLFYMVRLFIYHKEAQIGPVDEKTILSKQFEIMEHKLWWIITTPSMVLTVLFGAWMIVLNHEYYLTQPWMHLKLLFVLLLILYHFFTQRIMYLIQSESLRWSSTQLRLWNELATLFLVAIVFLVVLKSTLNWLYGTVGFFAVGLGLMIAVRMYKRFRS
;
A
#
# COMPACT_ATOMS: atom_id res chain seq x y z
N MET A 1 12.19 33.19 -10.11
CA MET A 1 11.62 32.03 -10.81
C MET A 1 12.36 30.73 -10.43
N TYR A 2 13.72 30.65 -10.48
CA TYR A 2 14.51 29.46 -10.13
C TYR A 2 14.31 28.93 -8.68
N PHE A 3 14.17 29.79 -7.68
CA PHE A 3 13.94 29.37 -6.29
C PHE A 3 12.61 28.66 -6.07
N CYS A 4 11.56 29.05 -6.80
CA CYS A 4 10.22 28.43 -6.65
C CYS A 4 10.16 27.03 -7.29
N THR A 5 10.84 26.84 -8.43
CA THR A 5 10.94 25.54 -9.09
C THR A 5 11.78 24.55 -8.28
N MET A 6 12.92 24.99 -7.74
CA MET A 6 13.78 24.15 -6.90
C MET A 6 13.08 23.69 -5.62
N SER A 7 12.26 24.55 -4.98
CA SER A 7 11.45 24.18 -3.82
C SER A 7 10.41 23.13 -4.16
N PHE A 8 9.74 23.23 -5.31
CA PHE A 8 8.75 22.27 -5.76
C PHE A 8 9.36 20.90 -6.02
N ASP A 9 10.50 20.82 -6.67
CA ASP A 9 11.17 19.54 -6.98
C ASP A 9 11.67 18.83 -5.72
N ILE A 10 12.13 19.57 -4.71
CA ILE A 10 12.50 19.02 -3.40
C ILE A 10 11.26 18.44 -2.70
N VAL A 11 10.16 19.18 -2.61
CA VAL A 11 8.93 18.72 -1.98
C VAL A 11 8.37 17.49 -2.71
N LYS A 12 8.41 17.47 -4.04
CA LYS A 12 8.03 16.33 -4.86
C LYS A 12 8.89 15.10 -4.59
N SER A 13 10.20 15.27 -4.47
CA SER A 13 11.13 14.17 -4.16
C SER A 13 10.84 13.57 -2.79
N LEU A 14 10.63 14.41 -1.76
CA LEU A 14 10.25 13.97 -0.43
C LEU A 14 8.90 13.25 -0.45
N HIS A 15 7.91 13.78 -1.16
CA HIS A 15 6.62 13.12 -1.32
C HIS A 15 6.78 11.70 -1.90
N ILE A 16 7.58 11.53 -2.96
CA ILE A 16 7.80 10.22 -3.60
C ILE A 16 8.51 9.26 -2.63
N ILE A 17 9.53 9.71 -1.90
CA ILE A 17 10.23 8.90 -0.91
C ILE A 17 9.25 8.37 0.14
N PHE A 18 8.41 9.23 0.71
CA PHE A 18 7.45 8.81 1.74
C PHE A 18 6.31 7.96 1.18
N VAL A 19 5.89 8.15 -0.08
CA VAL A 19 4.98 7.21 -0.77
C VAL A 19 5.59 5.82 -0.80
N VAL A 20 6.86 5.68 -1.20
CA VAL A 20 7.55 4.38 -1.25
C VAL A 20 7.64 3.76 0.14
N CYS A 21 8.03 4.53 1.16
CA CYS A 21 8.11 4.05 2.55
C CYS A 21 6.73 3.60 3.08
N TRP A 22 5.66 4.35 2.77
CA TRP A 22 4.31 4.01 3.20
C TRP A 22 3.83 2.69 2.57
N PHE A 23 3.97 2.52 1.26
CA PHE A 23 3.60 1.27 0.58
C PHE A 23 4.45 0.10 1.02
N ALA A 24 5.76 0.28 1.21
CA ALA A 24 6.64 -0.76 1.75
C ALA A 24 6.18 -1.21 3.15
N GLY A 25 5.82 -0.26 4.01
CA GLY A 25 5.24 -0.53 5.32
C GLY A 25 3.93 -1.30 5.24
N LEU A 26 2.99 -0.91 4.37
CA LEU A 26 1.71 -1.58 4.19
C LEU A 26 1.88 -3.03 3.70
N PHE A 27 2.72 -3.27 2.69
CA PHE A 27 2.99 -4.62 2.16
C PHE A 27 3.63 -5.53 3.21
N TYR A 28 4.61 -5.02 3.94
CA TYR A 28 5.30 -5.83 4.93
C TYR A 28 4.43 -6.10 6.17
N MET A 29 3.58 -5.14 6.56
CA MET A 29 2.65 -5.30 7.67
C MET A 29 1.69 -6.47 7.44
N VAL A 30 1.04 -6.53 6.29
CA VAL A 30 0.09 -7.62 5.99
C VAL A 30 0.82 -8.98 5.92
N ARG A 31 2.07 -9.00 5.48
CA ARG A 31 2.88 -10.22 5.52
C ARG A 31 3.18 -10.68 6.95
N LEU A 32 3.47 -9.75 7.86
CA LEU A 32 3.61 -10.06 9.29
C LEU A 32 2.33 -10.64 9.88
N PHE A 33 1.16 -10.09 9.51
CA PHE A 33 -0.13 -10.62 9.94
C PHE A 33 -0.35 -12.07 9.53
N ILE A 34 0.06 -12.44 8.31
CA ILE A 34 -0.05 -13.82 7.83
C ILE A 34 0.80 -14.74 8.71
N TYR A 35 2.06 -14.40 8.95
CA TYR A 35 2.94 -15.19 9.80
C TYR A 35 2.49 -15.23 11.26
N HIS A 36 2.01 -14.11 11.80
CA HIS A 36 1.46 -14.05 13.15
C HIS A 36 0.23 -14.97 13.28
N LYS A 37 -0.66 -14.94 12.29
CA LYS A 37 -1.84 -15.83 12.27
C LYS A 37 -1.47 -17.30 12.14
N GLU A 38 -0.46 -17.62 11.35
CA GLU A 38 0.05 -19.00 11.21
C GLU A 38 0.73 -19.47 12.52
N ALA A 39 1.46 -18.60 13.21
CA ALA A 39 2.07 -18.89 14.50
C ALA A 39 1.01 -19.17 15.60
N GLN A 40 -0.13 -18.50 15.58
CA GLN A 40 -1.23 -18.72 16.55
C GLN A 40 -1.85 -20.13 16.47
N ILE A 41 -1.63 -20.86 15.38
CA ILE A 41 -2.15 -22.23 15.16
C ILE A 41 -1.10 -23.29 15.53
N GLY A 42 0.16 -22.90 15.73
CA GLY A 42 1.28 -23.78 16.05
C GLY A 42 1.27 -24.35 17.48
N PRO A 43 2.31 -25.14 17.83
CA PRO A 43 2.52 -25.67 19.19
C PRO A 43 2.55 -24.56 20.24
N VAL A 44 2.08 -24.85 21.46
CA VAL A 44 1.86 -23.84 22.52
C VAL A 44 3.12 -23.03 22.85
N ASP A 45 4.27 -23.69 22.93
CA ASP A 45 5.55 -23.02 23.26
C ASP A 45 5.99 -22.07 22.14
N GLU A 46 5.92 -22.52 20.88
CA GLU A 46 6.24 -21.71 19.70
C GLU A 46 5.25 -20.57 19.52
N LYS A 47 3.94 -20.84 19.70
CA LYS A 47 2.88 -19.83 19.64
C LYS A 47 3.21 -18.63 20.52
N THR A 48 3.54 -18.88 21.80
CA THR A 48 3.77 -17.80 22.78
C THR A 48 4.98 -16.93 22.40
N ILE A 49 6.08 -17.56 22.00
CA ILE A 49 7.31 -16.84 21.66
C ILE A 49 7.14 -16.07 20.35
N LEU A 50 6.61 -16.72 19.31
CA LEU A 50 6.48 -16.11 17.98
C LEU A 50 5.42 -15.01 17.95
N SER A 51 4.27 -15.20 18.60
CA SER A 51 3.23 -14.16 18.65
C SER A 51 3.75 -12.89 19.32
N LYS A 52 4.46 -13.02 20.44
CA LYS A 52 5.08 -11.87 21.12
C LYS A 52 6.12 -11.19 20.23
N GLN A 53 6.91 -11.94 19.49
CA GLN A 53 7.90 -11.37 18.57
C GLN A 53 7.22 -10.63 17.41
N PHE A 54 6.17 -11.20 16.81
CA PHE A 54 5.42 -10.53 15.74
C PHE A 54 4.71 -9.27 16.23
N GLU A 55 4.13 -9.29 17.42
CA GLU A 55 3.50 -8.11 18.04
C GLU A 55 4.50 -6.94 18.15
N ILE A 56 5.73 -7.19 18.62
CA ILE A 56 6.79 -6.17 18.71
C ILE A 56 7.17 -5.64 17.31
N MET A 57 7.29 -6.53 16.32
CA MET A 57 7.65 -6.14 14.95
C MET A 57 6.55 -5.32 14.29
N GLU A 58 5.29 -5.75 14.43
CA GLU A 58 4.11 -5.05 13.94
C GLU A 58 4.01 -3.64 14.53
N HIS A 59 4.14 -3.52 15.85
CA HIS A 59 4.08 -2.24 16.54
C HIS A 59 5.18 -1.27 16.07
N LYS A 60 6.44 -1.75 15.99
CA LYS A 60 7.56 -0.92 15.52
C LYS A 60 7.38 -0.51 14.05
N LEU A 61 7.02 -1.43 13.17
CA LEU A 61 6.80 -1.13 11.75
C LEU A 61 5.68 -0.12 11.57
N TRP A 62 4.57 -0.28 12.32
CA TRP A 62 3.41 0.59 12.20
C TRP A 62 3.68 2.01 12.65
N TRP A 63 4.23 2.16 13.85
CA TRP A 63 4.37 3.47 14.47
C TRP A 63 5.64 4.22 14.12
N ILE A 64 6.72 3.52 13.73
CA ILE A 64 8.00 4.17 13.38
C ILE A 64 8.09 4.44 11.88
N ILE A 65 7.51 3.58 11.03
CA ILE A 65 7.69 3.67 9.58
C ILE A 65 6.36 3.98 8.88
N THR A 66 5.35 3.11 9.02
CA THR A 66 4.17 3.14 8.16
C THR A 66 3.29 4.37 8.39
N THR A 67 2.94 4.65 9.63
CA THR A 67 2.09 5.81 9.98
C THR A 67 2.79 7.16 9.76
N PRO A 68 4.06 7.36 10.19
CA PRO A 68 4.76 8.60 9.87
C PRO A 68 4.91 8.84 8.37
N SER A 69 5.19 7.78 7.60
CA SER A 69 5.30 7.89 6.14
C SER A 69 3.96 8.26 5.49
N MET A 70 2.83 7.72 5.98
CA MET A 70 1.50 8.15 5.55
C MET A 70 1.30 9.66 5.78
N VAL A 71 1.55 10.12 7.00
CA VAL A 71 1.36 11.54 7.38
C VAL A 71 2.22 12.45 6.50
N LEU A 72 3.51 12.12 6.35
CA LEU A 72 4.43 12.90 5.54
C LEU A 72 4.08 12.86 4.05
N THR A 73 3.61 11.73 3.53
CA THR A 73 3.08 11.63 2.16
C THR A 73 1.92 12.60 1.94
N VAL A 74 0.97 12.62 2.86
CA VAL A 74 -0.21 13.50 2.75
C VAL A 74 0.20 14.96 2.89
N LEU A 75 1.06 15.29 3.84
CA LEU A 75 1.54 16.68 4.05
C LEU A 75 2.28 17.21 2.83
N PHE A 76 3.27 16.48 2.30
CA PHE A 76 4.01 16.92 1.12
C PHE A 76 3.14 16.93 -0.14
N GLY A 77 2.20 16.00 -0.27
CA GLY A 77 1.22 15.99 -1.35
C GLY A 77 0.30 17.20 -1.32
N ALA A 78 -0.23 17.56 -0.15
CA ALA A 78 -1.04 18.76 0.05
C ALA A 78 -0.23 20.03 -0.24
N TRP A 79 1.02 20.09 0.22
CA TRP A 79 1.91 21.22 -0.06
C TRP A 79 2.12 21.43 -1.56
N MET A 80 2.36 20.35 -2.32
CA MET A 80 2.46 20.44 -3.79
C MET A 80 1.19 21.01 -4.45
N ILE A 81 0.01 20.64 -3.94
CA ILE A 81 -1.26 21.17 -4.44
C ILE A 81 -1.36 22.67 -4.14
N VAL A 82 -1.00 23.10 -2.94
CA VAL A 82 -1.00 24.54 -2.56
C VAL A 82 -0.06 25.34 -3.44
N LEU A 83 1.15 24.83 -3.74
CA LEU A 83 2.12 25.52 -4.60
C LEU A 83 1.64 25.71 -6.05
N ASN A 84 0.77 24.84 -6.57
CA ASN A 84 0.28 24.86 -7.95
C ASN A 84 -1.23 24.60 -8.02
N HIS A 85 -2.02 25.24 -7.14
CA HIS A 85 -3.44 24.97 -6.97
C HIS A 85 -4.26 25.17 -8.24
N GLU A 86 -4.00 26.24 -9.00
CA GLU A 86 -4.71 26.53 -10.26
C GLU A 86 -4.58 25.39 -11.28
N TYR A 87 -3.38 24.78 -11.39
CA TYR A 87 -3.16 23.66 -12.28
C TYR A 87 -3.80 22.37 -11.76
N TYR A 88 -3.54 21.98 -10.49
CA TYR A 88 -3.95 20.69 -10.00
C TYR A 88 -5.47 20.56 -9.80
N LEU A 89 -6.14 21.63 -9.32
CA LEU A 89 -7.56 21.58 -9.03
C LEU A 89 -8.45 21.64 -10.29
N THR A 90 -7.91 22.04 -11.44
CA THR A 90 -8.64 22.01 -12.72
C THR A 90 -8.55 20.67 -13.44
N GLN A 91 -7.67 19.76 -13.00
CA GLN A 91 -7.41 18.50 -13.70
C GLN A 91 -8.30 17.35 -13.21
N PRO A 92 -9.11 16.71 -14.06
CA PRO A 92 -9.96 15.57 -13.66
C PRO A 92 -9.20 14.40 -13.07
N TRP A 93 -7.99 14.10 -13.58
CA TRP A 93 -7.15 13.03 -13.06
C TRP A 93 -6.69 13.27 -11.60
N MET A 94 -6.57 14.55 -11.19
CA MET A 94 -6.19 14.89 -9.82
C MET A 94 -7.33 14.57 -8.83
N HIS A 95 -8.58 14.88 -9.18
CA HIS A 95 -9.74 14.54 -8.35
C HIS A 95 -9.84 13.02 -8.14
N LEU A 96 -9.62 12.24 -9.20
CA LEU A 96 -9.61 10.78 -9.12
C LEU A 96 -8.44 10.29 -8.26
N LYS A 97 -7.25 10.89 -8.39
CA LYS A 97 -6.10 10.61 -7.51
C LYS A 97 -6.42 10.87 -6.04
N LEU A 98 -7.03 12.00 -5.72
CA LEU A 98 -7.40 12.34 -4.35
C LEU A 98 -8.41 11.34 -3.77
N LEU A 99 -9.36 10.87 -4.59
CA LEU A 99 -10.28 9.80 -4.18
C LEU A 99 -9.52 8.51 -3.85
N PHE A 100 -8.57 8.07 -4.69
CA PHE A 100 -7.77 6.88 -4.41
C PHE A 100 -6.88 7.05 -3.17
N VAL A 101 -6.32 8.24 -2.94
CA VAL A 101 -5.55 8.54 -1.73
C VAL A 101 -6.45 8.47 -0.50
N LEU A 102 -7.67 9.00 -0.55
CA LEU A 102 -8.64 8.87 0.55
C LEU A 102 -8.97 7.40 0.85
N LEU A 103 -9.24 6.61 -0.18
CA LEU A 103 -9.48 5.18 -0.04
C LEU A 103 -8.26 4.44 0.53
N LEU A 104 -7.04 4.83 0.16
CA LEU A 104 -5.81 4.27 0.71
C LEU A 104 -5.62 4.65 2.19
N ILE A 105 -6.00 5.85 2.60
CA ILE A 105 -6.03 6.26 4.02
C ILE A 105 -7.04 5.41 4.80
N LEU A 106 -8.22 5.18 4.25
CA LEU A 106 -9.20 4.27 4.87
C LEU A 106 -8.64 2.85 4.98
N TYR A 107 -8.00 2.34 3.93
CA TYR A 107 -7.31 1.05 3.95
C TYR A 107 -6.24 1.00 5.05
N HIS A 108 -5.45 2.06 5.26
CA HIS A 108 -4.47 2.16 6.33
C HIS A 108 -5.12 1.99 7.71
N PHE A 109 -6.20 2.72 8.01
CA PHE A 109 -6.90 2.59 9.30
C PHE A 109 -7.57 1.22 9.49
N PHE A 110 -8.10 0.62 8.43
CA PHE A 110 -8.61 -0.76 8.49
C PHE A 110 -7.49 -1.75 8.76
N THR A 111 -6.32 -1.57 8.16
CA THR A 111 -5.13 -2.40 8.42
C THR A 111 -4.66 -2.26 9.87
N GLN A 112 -4.70 -1.06 10.44
CA GLN A 112 -4.45 -0.83 11.87
C GLN A 112 -5.44 -1.60 12.76
N ARG A 113 -6.72 -1.59 12.40
CA ARG A 113 -7.73 -2.36 13.13
C ARG A 113 -7.46 -3.87 13.06
N ILE A 114 -7.03 -4.37 11.90
CA ILE A 114 -6.65 -5.79 11.75
C ILE A 114 -5.46 -6.12 12.67
N MET A 115 -4.46 -5.25 12.77
CA MET A 115 -3.33 -5.41 13.69
C MET A 115 -3.79 -5.64 15.13
N TYR A 116 -4.67 -4.78 15.66
CA TYR A 116 -5.19 -4.94 17.03
C TYR A 116 -6.03 -6.23 17.19
N LEU A 117 -6.80 -6.61 16.18
CA LEU A 117 -7.59 -7.84 16.21
C LEU A 117 -6.73 -9.11 16.18
N ILE A 118 -5.58 -9.10 15.51
CA ILE A 118 -4.62 -10.21 15.54
C ILE A 118 -3.96 -10.30 16.89
N GLN A 119 -3.46 -9.19 17.43
CA GLN A 119 -2.79 -9.13 18.74
C GLN A 119 -3.70 -9.58 19.89
N SER A 120 -5.01 -9.31 19.79
CA SER A 120 -6.01 -9.79 20.75
C SER A 120 -6.56 -11.19 20.47
N GLU A 121 -5.99 -11.94 19.53
CA GLU A 121 -6.44 -13.25 19.06
C GLU A 121 -7.93 -13.29 18.60
N SER A 122 -8.55 -12.13 18.37
CA SER A 122 -9.97 -12.02 18.03
C SER A 122 -10.23 -11.97 16.51
N LEU A 123 -9.19 -11.93 15.67
CA LEU A 123 -9.36 -11.92 14.23
C LEU A 123 -9.86 -13.27 13.70
N ARG A 124 -11.01 -13.23 13.04
CA ARG A 124 -11.63 -14.42 12.41
C ARG A 124 -11.16 -14.69 10.97
N TRP A 125 -10.33 -13.79 10.41
CA TRP A 125 -9.84 -13.94 9.04
C TRP A 125 -8.81 -15.07 8.92
N SER A 126 -8.90 -15.79 7.79
CA SER A 126 -7.91 -16.78 7.41
C SER A 126 -6.67 -16.13 6.77
N SER A 127 -5.55 -16.85 6.71
CA SER A 127 -4.34 -16.41 6.00
C SER A 127 -4.62 -16.07 4.53
N THR A 128 -5.56 -16.77 3.89
CA THR A 128 -5.96 -16.48 2.49
C THR A 128 -6.66 -15.13 2.37
N GLN A 129 -7.53 -14.77 3.32
CA GLN A 129 -8.20 -13.46 3.33
C GLN A 129 -7.20 -12.32 3.57
N LEU A 130 -6.21 -12.53 4.42
CA LEU A 130 -5.12 -11.57 4.62
C LEU A 130 -4.27 -11.40 3.34
N ARG A 131 -4.00 -12.49 2.61
CA ARG A 131 -3.31 -12.41 1.30
C ARG A 131 -4.12 -11.58 0.30
N LEU A 132 -5.43 -11.79 0.22
CA LEU A 132 -6.31 -10.98 -0.63
C LEU A 132 -6.32 -9.51 -0.22
N TRP A 133 -6.28 -9.23 1.09
CA TRP A 133 -6.16 -7.86 1.62
C TRP A 133 -4.86 -7.18 1.17
N ASN A 134 -3.74 -7.93 1.09
CA ASN A 134 -2.48 -7.40 0.57
C ASN A 134 -2.57 -6.99 -0.92
N GLU A 135 -3.30 -7.77 -1.74
CA GLU A 135 -3.48 -7.44 -3.15
C GLU A 135 -4.22 -6.11 -3.36
N LEU A 136 -5.08 -5.72 -2.42
CA LEU A 136 -5.76 -4.43 -2.47
C LEU A 136 -4.75 -3.25 -2.38
N ALA A 137 -3.69 -3.36 -1.58
CA ALA A 137 -2.61 -2.37 -1.55
C ALA A 137 -1.87 -2.29 -2.89
N THR A 138 -1.65 -3.44 -3.55
CA THR A 138 -1.06 -3.50 -4.89
C THR A 138 -1.93 -2.79 -5.92
N LEU A 139 -3.26 -3.01 -5.85
CA LEU A 139 -4.23 -2.32 -6.71
C LEU A 139 -4.15 -0.81 -6.55
N PHE A 140 -4.12 -0.31 -5.30
CA PHE A 140 -3.98 1.13 -5.04
C PHE A 140 -2.68 1.69 -5.60
N LEU A 141 -1.54 1.00 -5.39
CA LEU A 141 -0.26 1.45 -5.90
C LEU A 141 -0.28 1.59 -7.41
N VAL A 142 -0.70 0.53 -8.10
CA VAL A 142 -0.73 0.50 -9.57
C VAL A 142 -1.69 1.57 -10.11
N ALA A 143 -2.90 1.65 -9.57
CA ALA A 143 -3.90 2.62 -10.00
C ALA A 143 -3.40 4.07 -9.84
N ILE A 144 -2.83 4.41 -8.69
CA ILE A 144 -2.31 5.77 -8.42
C ILE A 144 -1.13 6.09 -9.33
N VAL A 145 -0.19 5.15 -9.52
CA VAL A 145 1.00 5.37 -10.36
C VAL A 145 0.59 5.61 -11.82
N PHE A 146 -0.24 4.74 -12.39
CA PHE A 146 -0.71 4.94 -13.77
C PHE A 146 -1.47 6.26 -13.94
N LEU A 147 -2.32 6.61 -12.99
CA LEU A 147 -3.07 7.86 -13.03
C LEU A 147 -2.16 9.10 -13.03
N VAL A 148 -1.12 9.08 -12.21
CA VAL A 148 -0.17 10.21 -12.09
C VAL A 148 0.75 10.32 -13.31
N VAL A 149 1.17 9.18 -13.88
CA VAL A 149 2.08 9.15 -15.04
C VAL A 149 1.33 9.51 -16.32
N LEU A 150 0.19 8.90 -16.56
CA LEU A 150 -0.57 9.11 -17.80
C LEU A 150 -1.38 10.40 -17.81
N LYS A 151 -1.72 10.94 -16.64
CA LYS A 151 -2.52 12.19 -16.46
C LYS A 151 -3.81 12.22 -17.30
N SER A 152 -4.37 11.06 -17.64
CA SER A 152 -5.57 10.87 -18.43
C SER A 152 -6.42 9.77 -17.79
N THR A 153 -7.69 10.07 -17.55
CA THR A 153 -8.61 9.12 -16.92
C THR A 153 -8.93 7.91 -17.80
N LEU A 154 -8.96 8.08 -19.12
CA LEU A 154 -9.19 6.96 -20.06
C LEU A 154 -7.93 6.08 -20.20
N ASN A 155 -6.79 6.69 -20.46
CA ASN A 155 -5.53 5.96 -20.60
C ASN A 155 -5.12 5.26 -19.30
N TRP A 156 -5.45 5.85 -18.14
CA TRP A 156 -5.27 5.23 -16.84
C TRP A 156 -6.03 3.90 -16.70
N LEU A 157 -7.28 3.87 -17.13
CA LEU A 157 -8.09 2.64 -17.08
C LEU A 157 -7.45 1.52 -17.93
N TYR A 158 -7.11 1.82 -19.18
CA TYR A 158 -6.44 0.85 -20.04
C TYR A 158 -5.08 0.40 -19.51
N GLY A 159 -4.27 1.31 -18.97
CA GLY A 159 -2.98 1.00 -18.36
C GLY A 159 -3.13 0.08 -17.13
N THR A 160 -4.06 0.39 -16.26
CA THR A 160 -4.31 -0.41 -15.05
C THR A 160 -4.84 -1.81 -15.38
N VAL A 161 -5.85 -1.90 -16.26
CA VAL A 161 -6.40 -3.19 -16.73
C VAL A 161 -5.33 -4.01 -17.45
N GLY A 162 -4.54 -3.38 -18.33
CA GLY A 162 -3.44 -4.04 -19.04
C GLY A 162 -2.39 -4.63 -18.09
N PHE A 163 -2.00 -3.89 -17.05
CA PHE A 163 -1.06 -4.37 -16.04
C PHE A 163 -1.57 -5.64 -15.33
N PHE A 164 -2.82 -5.64 -14.87
CA PHE A 164 -3.40 -6.82 -14.22
C PHE A 164 -3.62 -7.99 -15.20
N ALA A 165 -3.96 -7.72 -16.45
CA ALA A 165 -4.07 -8.74 -17.48
C ALA A 165 -2.72 -9.44 -17.72
N VAL A 166 -1.62 -8.68 -17.80
CA VAL A 166 -0.26 -9.23 -17.93
C VAL A 166 0.12 -10.03 -16.68
N GLY A 167 -0.14 -9.51 -15.48
CA GLY A 167 0.10 -10.23 -14.23
C GLY A 167 -0.65 -11.56 -14.13
N LEU A 168 -1.92 -11.57 -14.50
CA LEU A 168 -2.73 -12.78 -14.57
C LEU A 168 -2.19 -13.78 -15.63
N GLY A 169 -1.82 -13.29 -16.81
CA GLY A 169 -1.22 -14.09 -17.87
C GLY A 169 0.07 -14.79 -17.41
N LEU A 170 0.96 -14.05 -16.73
CA LEU A 170 2.18 -14.61 -16.15
C LEU A 170 1.88 -15.67 -15.08
N MET A 171 0.89 -15.42 -14.21
CA MET A 171 0.49 -16.38 -13.19
C MET A 171 -0.04 -17.69 -13.80
N ILE A 172 -0.87 -17.59 -14.85
CA ILE A 172 -1.36 -18.76 -15.60
C ILE A 172 -0.20 -19.50 -16.25
N ALA A 173 0.71 -18.79 -16.92
CA ALA A 173 1.88 -19.39 -17.57
C ALA A 173 2.77 -20.17 -16.58
N VAL A 174 3.04 -19.60 -15.40
CA VAL A 174 3.80 -20.28 -14.33
C VAL A 174 3.07 -21.51 -13.81
N ARG A 175 1.75 -21.46 -13.62
CA ARG A 175 0.94 -22.61 -13.20
C ARG A 175 0.95 -23.71 -14.25
N MET A 176 0.80 -23.37 -15.52
CA MET A 176 0.88 -24.32 -16.63
C MET A 176 2.26 -24.98 -16.69
N TYR A 177 3.34 -24.18 -16.64
CA TYR A 177 4.70 -24.70 -16.64
C TYR A 177 4.95 -25.70 -15.51
N LYS A 178 4.50 -25.40 -14.28
CA LYS A 178 4.61 -26.33 -13.13
C LYS A 178 3.84 -27.63 -13.37
N ARG A 179 2.65 -27.55 -13.98
CA ARG A 179 1.82 -28.73 -14.27
C ARG A 179 2.40 -29.63 -15.35
N PHE A 180 3.15 -29.09 -16.32
CA PHE A 180 3.83 -29.87 -17.37
C PHE A 180 5.16 -30.48 -16.92
N ARG A 181 5.71 -30.00 -15.81
CA ARG A 181 7.00 -30.50 -15.27
C ARG A 181 6.84 -31.54 -14.15
N SER A 182 5.64 -31.68 -13.61
CA SER A 182 5.25 -32.74 -12.65
C SER A 182 4.69 -33.94 -13.38
#